data_4bcad3edeefe3b430ffd132f8c103f42
#
_entry.id   4bcad3edeefe3b430ffd132f8c103f42
#
_cell.length_a   1.000
_cell.length_b   1.000
_cell.length_c   1.000
_cell.angle_alpha   90.00
_cell.angle_beta   90.00
_cell.angle_gamma   90.00
#
_symmetry.space_group_name_H-M   'P 1'
#
loop_
_entity.id
_entity.type
_entity.pdbx_description
1 polymer ?
#
loop_
_entity_poly.entity_id
_entity_poly.type
_entity_poly.pdbx_seq_one_letter_code
_entity_poly.pdbx_strand_id
1 'polypeptide(L)'
;MKSRPRKKSRPSASPDGLIHNGILVRHCCGIGEFEACVRLEREVWKSADIDMVPIPLFVVASKTGGQVLGAFQGDHLLGFTMAIAGWRNGKPLLHSHMTAVSDAHRNLGVGRQLKLFQRTDALARGISLIEWTFDPLITKNAYFNFMRLGAIARHYVPNAYGITTSPLHATLPTDRLVAEWHFNSQRVLRVLSGKHSTPKFDKKAVRISIPADLDGLRTSNPEKAAQIQAEIQAQFTRLLAKNYAATAVATTQSGVDYILEPWKGTRADSSWDTHKT
;
A
#
# COMPACT_ATOMS: atom_id res chain seq x y z
N MET A 1 -43.02 -8.84 6.93
CA MET A 1 -41.89 -9.76 7.07
C MET A 1 -40.60 -8.95 7.01
N LYS A 2 -39.89 -8.77 8.15
CA LYS A 2 -38.63 -8.06 8.21
C LYS A 2 -37.49 -9.03 7.82
N SER A 3 -36.77 -8.76 6.74
CA SER A 3 -35.64 -9.54 6.31
C SER A 3 -34.49 -9.47 7.33
N ARG A 4 -34.07 -10.61 7.84
CA ARG A 4 -32.89 -10.75 8.71
C ARG A 4 -31.63 -10.31 7.96
N PRO A 5 -30.71 -9.52 8.55
CA PRO A 5 -29.45 -9.18 7.92
C PRO A 5 -28.59 -10.45 7.76
N ARG A 6 -28.10 -10.68 6.55
CA ARG A 6 -27.14 -11.75 6.24
C ARG A 6 -25.90 -11.61 7.14
N LYS A 7 -25.66 -12.60 8.00
CA LYS A 7 -24.40 -12.72 8.74
C LYS A 7 -23.24 -12.78 7.73
N LYS A 8 -22.34 -11.80 7.77
CA LYS A 8 -21.08 -11.86 7.03
C LYS A 8 -20.30 -13.09 7.50
N SER A 9 -20.09 -14.04 6.62
CA SER A 9 -19.26 -15.24 6.87
C SER A 9 -17.85 -14.81 7.23
N ARG A 10 -17.27 -15.41 8.28
CA ARG A 10 -15.84 -15.24 8.59
C ARG A 10 -15.06 -15.95 7.49
N PRO A 11 -13.94 -15.36 6.98
CA PRO A 11 -13.09 -16.03 6.01
C PRO A 11 -12.48 -17.29 6.63
N SER A 12 -12.55 -18.41 5.92
CA SER A 12 -11.79 -19.62 6.25
C SER A 12 -10.44 -19.52 5.58
N ALA A 13 -9.34 -19.47 6.36
CA ALA A 13 -7.99 -19.53 5.85
C ALA A 13 -7.48 -20.97 5.94
N SER A 14 -7.00 -21.52 4.82
CA SER A 14 -6.22 -22.75 4.76
C SER A 14 -4.80 -22.41 4.28
N PRO A 15 -3.80 -23.30 4.45
CA PRO A 15 -2.48 -23.12 3.84
C PRO A 15 -2.55 -22.91 2.31
N ASP A 16 -3.60 -23.39 1.67
CA ASP A 16 -3.79 -23.37 0.23
C ASP A 16 -4.47 -22.09 -0.29
N GLY A 17 -5.05 -21.27 0.61
CA GLY A 17 -5.69 -20.01 0.20
C GLY A 17 -6.72 -19.47 1.19
N LEU A 18 -7.16 -18.24 0.93
CA LEU A 18 -8.23 -17.54 1.64
C LEU A 18 -9.44 -17.41 0.73
N ILE A 19 -10.57 -18.01 1.12
CA ILE A 19 -11.83 -17.87 0.38
C ILE A 19 -12.74 -16.87 1.12
N HIS A 20 -13.19 -15.84 0.42
CA HIS A 20 -14.16 -14.90 0.92
C HIS A 20 -15.04 -14.35 -0.22
N ASN A 21 -16.36 -14.43 -0.06
CA ASN A 21 -17.34 -14.00 -1.07
C ASN A 21 -17.11 -14.61 -2.47
N GLY A 22 -16.71 -15.87 -2.55
CA GLY A 22 -16.47 -16.56 -3.83
C GLY A 22 -15.13 -16.21 -4.49
N ILE A 23 -14.29 -15.42 -3.85
CA ILE A 23 -12.93 -15.07 -4.32
C ILE A 23 -11.93 -15.91 -3.56
N LEU A 24 -11.09 -16.66 -4.28
CA LEU A 24 -9.96 -17.41 -3.74
C LEU A 24 -8.68 -16.59 -3.88
N VAL A 25 -8.02 -16.31 -2.76
CA VAL A 25 -6.67 -15.71 -2.76
C VAL A 25 -5.66 -16.79 -2.43
N ARG A 26 -4.72 -17.01 -3.32
CA ARG A 26 -3.65 -18.02 -3.21
C ARG A 26 -2.37 -17.57 -3.89
N HIS A 27 -1.30 -18.37 -3.74
CA HIS A 27 -0.10 -18.20 -4.56
C HIS A 27 -0.42 -18.42 -6.04
N CYS A 28 0.16 -17.56 -6.89
CA CYS A 28 0.17 -17.78 -8.33
C CYS A 28 1.13 -18.91 -8.69
N CYS A 29 0.72 -19.76 -9.62
CA CYS A 29 1.45 -20.94 -10.06
C CYS A 29 1.70 -20.92 -11.56
N GLY A 30 2.96 -21.11 -11.96
CA GLY A 30 3.33 -21.26 -13.38
C GLY A 30 3.31 -19.95 -14.17
N ILE A 31 3.85 -20.04 -15.37
CA ILE A 31 4.07 -18.89 -16.27
C ILE A 31 2.74 -18.24 -16.68
N GLY A 32 1.71 -19.02 -16.97
CA GLY A 32 0.42 -18.49 -17.44
C GLY A 32 -0.25 -17.56 -16.43
N GLU A 33 -0.13 -17.81 -15.11
CA GLU A 33 -0.68 -16.91 -14.09
C GLU A 33 0.22 -15.66 -13.90
N PHE A 34 1.54 -15.78 -14.08
CA PHE A 34 2.42 -14.62 -14.10
C PHE A 34 2.16 -13.73 -15.32
N GLU A 35 1.90 -14.30 -16.49
CA GLU A 35 1.43 -13.55 -17.65
C GLU A 35 0.12 -12.84 -17.40
N ALA A 36 -0.82 -13.47 -16.69
CA ALA A 36 -2.06 -12.81 -16.28
C ALA A 36 -1.81 -11.63 -15.35
N CYS A 37 -0.83 -11.73 -14.43
CA CYS A 37 -0.40 -10.61 -13.59
C CYS A 37 0.16 -9.46 -14.44
N VAL A 38 1.03 -9.74 -15.41
CA VAL A 38 1.59 -8.71 -16.34
C VAL A 38 0.49 -8.06 -17.18
N ARG A 39 -0.47 -8.82 -17.69
CA ARG A 39 -1.63 -8.24 -18.42
C ARG A 39 -2.43 -7.28 -17.52
N LEU A 40 -2.70 -7.68 -16.27
CA LEU A 40 -3.41 -6.84 -15.32
C LEU A 40 -2.59 -5.62 -14.88
N GLU A 41 -1.28 -5.76 -14.76
CA GLU A 41 -0.36 -4.64 -14.53
C GLU A 41 -0.52 -3.58 -15.63
N ARG A 42 -0.46 -3.98 -16.89
CA ARG A 42 -0.64 -3.09 -18.05
C ARG A 42 -2.00 -2.39 -18.04
N GLU A 43 -3.07 -3.11 -17.72
CA GLU A 43 -4.42 -2.54 -17.60
C GLU A 43 -4.48 -1.43 -16.55
N VAL A 44 -3.88 -1.67 -15.37
CA VAL A 44 -4.00 -0.80 -14.20
C VAL A 44 -3.10 0.43 -14.27
N TRP A 45 -1.82 0.26 -14.64
CA TRP A 45 -0.85 1.37 -14.66
C TRP A 45 -0.70 2.05 -16.01
N LYS A 46 -1.09 1.39 -17.11
CA LYS A 46 -0.99 1.92 -18.48
C LYS A 46 0.41 2.44 -18.83
N SER A 47 1.42 1.88 -18.18
CA SER A 47 2.83 2.22 -18.38
C SER A 47 3.35 1.65 -19.70
N ALA A 48 4.41 2.27 -20.26
CA ALA A 48 5.14 1.68 -21.36
C ALA A 48 5.90 0.40 -20.91
N ASP A 49 6.27 -0.46 -21.85
CA ASP A 49 6.89 -1.76 -21.56
C ASP A 49 8.17 -1.66 -20.72
N ILE A 50 8.90 -0.54 -20.83
CA ILE A 50 10.14 -0.30 -20.06
C ILE A 50 9.89 -0.20 -18.54
N ASP A 51 8.69 0.21 -18.12
CA ASP A 51 8.31 0.35 -16.71
C ASP A 51 7.56 -0.86 -16.19
N MET A 52 7.32 -1.88 -17.04
CA MET A 52 6.60 -3.10 -16.67
C MET A 52 7.51 -4.09 -15.95
N VAL A 53 6.97 -4.77 -14.95
CA VAL A 53 7.68 -5.86 -14.29
C VAL A 53 7.73 -7.09 -15.19
N PRO A 54 8.91 -7.57 -15.60
CA PRO A 54 9.02 -8.71 -16.50
C PRO A 54 8.72 -10.03 -15.79
N ILE A 55 8.18 -11.01 -16.52
CA ILE A 55 7.85 -12.35 -16.01
C ILE A 55 8.99 -12.99 -15.20
N PRO A 56 10.28 -12.93 -15.62
CA PRO A 56 11.39 -13.47 -14.84
C PRO A 56 11.44 -12.97 -13.40
N LEU A 57 11.04 -11.71 -13.14
CA LEU A 57 11.04 -11.16 -11.78
C LEU A 57 9.93 -11.78 -10.93
N PHE A 58 8.74 -12.08 -11.48
CA PHE A 58 7.70 -12.86 -10.79
C PHE A 58 8.21 -14.26 -10.43
N VAL A 59 8.90 -14.92 -11.37
CA VAL A 59 9.49 -16.24 -11.13
C VAL A 59 10.50 -16.17 -9.99
N VAL A 60 11.47 -15.24 -10.04
CA VAL A 60 12.49 -15.08 -9.02
C VAL A 60 11.85 -14.77 -7.66
N ALA A 61 10.94 -13.78 -7.60
CA ALA A 61 10.25 -13.44 -6.37
C ALA A 61 9.55 -14.65 -5.73
N SER A 62 8.86 -15.48 -6.55
CA SER A 62 8.18 -16.69 -6.04
C SER A 62 9.12 -17.77 -5.52
N LYS A 63 10.38 -17.81 -5.97
CA LYS A 63 11.37 -18.85 -5.61
C LYS A 63 12.35 -18.42 -4.51
N THR A 64 12.54 -17.12 -4.29
CA THR A 64 13.56 -16.59 -3.38
C THR A 64 12.99 -16.03 -2.07
N GLY A 65 11.82 -16.54 -1.65
CA GLY A 65 11.18 -16.11 -0.40
C GLY A 65 10.31 -14.87 -0.50
N GLY A 66 10.09 -14.33 -1.71
CA GLY A 66 9.07 -13.32 -1.97
C GLY A 66 7.66 -13.92 -2.02
N GLN A 67 6.71 -13.18 -2.59
CA GLN A 67 5.32 -13.61 -2.78
C GLN A 67 4.81 -13.15 -4.13
N VAL A 68 4.10 -14.02 -4.83
CA VAL A 68 3.22 -13.66 -5.94
C VAL A 68 1.86 -14.27 -5.64
N LEU A 69 0.91 -13.43 -5.24
CA LEU A 69 -0.42 -13.85 -4.79
C LEU A 69 -1.47 -13.32 -5.76
N GLY A 70 -2.39 -14.18 -6.17
CA GLY A 70 -3.53 -13.81 -7.00
C GLY A 70 -4.85 -13.96 -6.26
N ALA A 71 -5.80 -13.11 -6.58
CA ALA A 71 -7.21 -13.23 -6.20
C ALA A 71 -7.98 -13.70 -7.41
N PHE A 72 -8.62 -14.87 -7.31
CA PHE A 72 -9.27 -15.55 -8.41
C PHE A 72 -10.77 -15.74 -8.16
N GLN A 73 -11.55 -15.64 -9.24
CA GLN A 73 -12.93 -16.14 -9.30
C GLN A 73 -13.03 -17.17 -10.43
N GLY A 74 -13.13 -18.45 -10.07
CA GLY A 74 -12.80 -19.51 -11.00
C GLY A 74 -11.36 -19.37 -11.50
N ASP A 75 -11.17 -19.37 -12.81
CA ASP A 75 -9.86 -19.20 -13.45
C ASP A 75 -9.50 -17.73 -13.75
N HIS A 76 -10.40 -16.78 -13.44
CA HIS A 76 -10.17 -15.37 -13.73
C HIS A 76 -9.40 -14.68 -12.61
N LEU A 77 -8.27 -14.07 -12.95
CA LEU A 77 -7.48 -13.23 -12.06
C LEU A 77 -8.15 -11.83 -11.91
N LEU A 78 -8.62 -11.51 -10.71
CA LEU A 78 -9.27 -10.23 -10.40
C LEU A 78 -8.28 -9.19 -9.86
N GLY A 79 -7.17 -9.66 -9.28
CA GLY A 79 -6.12 -8.83 -8.71
C GLY A 79 -4.94 -9.66 -8.29
N PHE A 80 -3.79 -9.02 -8.12
CA PHE A 80 -2.57 -9.68 -7.61
C PHE A 80 -1.78 -8.76 -6.70
N THR A 81 -0.87 -9.34 -5.94
CA THR A 81 0.19 -8.62 -5.24
C THR A 81 1.49 -9.39 -5.37
N MET A 82 2.58 -8.66 -5.60
CA MET A 82 3.93 -9.19 -5.65
C MET A 82 4.76 -8.56 -4.55
N ALA A 83 5.57 -9.37 -3.86
CA ALA A 83 6.52 -8.91 -2.85
C ALA A 83 7.88 -9.55 -3.04
N ILE A 84 8.92 -8.78 -2.78
CA ILE A 84 10.33 -9.20 -2.82
C ILE A 84 10.78 -9.43 -1.37
N ALA A 85 11.52 -10.51 -1.14
CA ALA A 85 12.14 -10.77 0.17
C ALA A 85 13.31 -9.82 0.41
N GLY A 86 13.43 -9.32 1.63
CA GLY A 86 14.50 -8.44 2.05
C GLY A 86 14.92 -8.65 3.50
N TRP A 87 15.94 -7.94 3.91
CA TRP A 87 16.46 -7.96 5.27
C TRP A 87 16.67 -6.53 5.77
N ARG A 88 16.33 -6.30 7.03
CA ARG A 88 16.62 -5.04 7.72
C ARG A 88 17.02 -5.33 9.16
N ASN A 89 18.18 -4.82 9.58
CA ASN A 89 18.72 -5.03 10.94
C ASN A 89 18.73 -6.51 11.34
N GLY A 90 19.19 -7.39 10.45
CA GLY A 90 19.29 -8.83 10.69
C GLY A 90 17.94 -9.57 10.74
N LYS A 91 16.83 -8.92 10.39
CA LYS A 91 15.48 -9.52 10.39
C LYS A 91 14.90 -9.58 8.99
N PRO A 92 14.17 -10.66 8.64
CA PRO A 92 13.51 -10.77 7.36
C PRO A 92 12.31 -9.81 7.31
N LEU A 93 12.09 -9.25 6.12
CA LEU A 93 10.91 -8.48 5.77
C LEU A 93 10.47 -8.80 4.35
N LEU A 94 9.29 -8.35 3.97
CA LEU A 94 8.85 -8.31 2.58
C LEU A 94 8.67 -6.86 2.13
N HIS A 95 9.20 -6.54 0.95
CA HIS A 95 8.83 -5.32 0.24
C HIS A 95 7.70 -5.66 -0.74
N SER A 96 6.47 -5.22 -0.45
CA SER A 96 5.32 -5.43 -1.35
C SER A 96 5.44 -4.46 -2.51
N HIS A 97 6.06 -4.93 -3.58
CA HIS A 97 6.44 -4.09 -4.72
C HIS A 97 5.23 -3.51 -5.44
N MET A 98 4.21 -4.34 -5.68
CA MET A 98 2.99 -3.91 -6.35
C MET A 98 1.75 -4.64 -5.87
N THR A 99 0.60 -3.99 -6.02
CA THR A 99 -0.72 -4.60 -5.83
C THR A 99 -1.67 -3.98 -6.85
N ALA A 100 -2.26 -4.81 -7.70
CA ALA A 100 -3.23 -4.42 -8.69
C ALA A 100 -4.57 -5.10 -8.45
N VAL A 101 -5.66 -4.41 -8.79
CA VAL A 101 -7.01 -4.96 -8.87
C VAL A 101 -7.63 -4.39 -10.13
N SER A 102 -8.23 -5.24 -10.95
CA SER A 102 -8.91 -4.83 -12.18
C SER A 102 -9.99 -3.79 -11.89
N ASP A 103 -10.21 -2.87 -12.82
CA ASP A 103 -11.12 -1.74 -12.62
C ASP A 103 -12.54 -2.19 -12.24
N ALA A 104 -13.02 -3.28 -12.89
CA ALA A 104 -14.34 -3.87 -12.62
C ALA A 104 -14.49 -4.41 -11.19
N HIS A 105 -13.39 -4.73 -10.50
CA HIS A 105 -13.40 -5.36 -9.18
C HIS A 105 -12.84 -4.45 -8.07
N ARG A 106 -12.57 -3.17 -8.38
CA ARG A 106 -12.21 -2.17 -7.36
C ARG A 106 -13.37 -1.94 -6.39
N ASN A 107 -13.04 -1.55 -5.17
CA ASN A 107 -13.98 -1.30 -4.07
C ASN A 107 -14.78 -2.52 -3.59
N LEU A 108 -14.58 -3.71 -4.16
CA LEU A 108 -15.20 -4.97 -3.71
C LEU A 108 -14.38 -5.70 -2.62
N GLY A 109 -13.32 -5.08 -2.14
CA GLY A 109 -12.49 -5.63 -1.05
C GLY A 109 -11.38 -6.58 -1.50
N VAL A 110 -11.19 -6.80 -2.82
CA VAL A 110 -10.15 -7.69 -3.37
C VAL A 110 -8.75 -7.33 -2.88
N GLY A 111 -8.37 -6.05 -2.97
CA GLY A 111 -7.06 -5.59 -2.49
C GLY A 111 -6.84 -5.85 -0.99
N ARG A 112 -7.91 -5.73 -0.17
CA ARG A 112 -7.82 -6.06 1.25
C ARG A 112 -7.65 -7.56 1.49
N GLN A 113 -8.32 -8.40 0.72
CA GLN A 113 -8.16 -9.87 0.81
C GLN A 113 -6.73 -10.28 0.45
N LEU A 114 -6.18 -9.74 -0.64
CA LEU A 114 -4.79 -9.94 -1.04
C LEU A 114 -3.83 -9.58 0.11
N LYS A 115 -3.97 -8.39 0.70
CA LYS A 115 -3.13 -7.96 1.83
C LYS A 115 -3.30 -8.84 3.06
N LEU A 116 -4.51 -9.26 3.40
CA LEU A 116 -4.73 -10.15 4.54
C LEU A 116 -4.08 -11.52 4.34
N PHE A 117 -4.19 -12.09 3.13
CA PHE A 117 -3.50 -13.35 2.82
C PHE A 117 -1.99 -13.17 2.79
N GLN A 118 -1.49 -12.06 2.21
CA GLN A 118 -0.07 -11.68 2.25
C GLN A 118 0.49 -11.67 3.68
N ARG A 119 -0.27 -11.10 4.63
CA ARG A 119 0.09 -11.11 6.05
C ARG A 119 0.09 -12.52 6.64
N THR A 120 -0.93 -13.32 6.35
CA THR A 120 -1.05 -14.69 6.88
C THR A 120 0.11 -15.56 6.45
N ASP A 121 0.45 -15.53 5.16
CA ASP A 121 1.57 -16.26 4.60
C ASP A 121 2.92 -15.77 5.16
N ALA A 122 3.12 -14.45 5.27
CA ALA A 122 4.33 -13.88 5.85
C ALA A 122 4.54 -14.30 7.32
N LEU A 123 3.46 -14.25 8.14
CA LEU A 123 3.52 -14.69 9.55
C LEU A 123 3.83 -16.18 9.69
N ALA A 124 3.29 -17.04 8.83
CA ALA A 124 3.59 -18.47 8.82
C ALA A 124 5.08 -18.74 8.56
N ARG A 125 5.78 -17.80 7.89
CA ARG A 125 7.23 -17.86 7.61
C ARG A 125 8.09 -17.07 8.60
N GLY A 126 7.51 -16.60 9.71
CA GLY A 126 8.23 -15.82 10.74
C GLY A 126 8.51 -14.36 10.36
N ILE A 127 7.92 -13.87 9.28
CA ILE A 127 8.07 -12.48 8.84
C ILE A 127 7.00 -11.63 9.51
N SER A 128 7.40 -10.59 10.25
CA SER A 128 6.50 -9.74 11.04
C SER A 128 6.32 -8.32 10.47
N LEU A 129 7.04 -8.00 9.40
CA LEU A 129 7.00 -6.68 8.74
C LEU A 129 6.84 -6.85 7.23
N ILE A 130 5.86 -6.16 6.69
CA ILE A 130 5.79 -5.84 5.26
C ILE A 130 5.84 -4.33 5.12
N GLU A 131 6.61 -3.87 4.14
CA GLU A 131 6.64 -2.47 3.74
C GLU A 131 6.33 -2.31 2.25
N TRP A 132 5.91 -1.12 1.87
CA TRP A 132 5.73 -0.72 0.48
C TRP A 132 5.74 0.80 0.36
N THR A 133 5.96 1.28 -0.84
CA THR A 133 5.87 2.70 -1.14
C THR A 133 4.50 3.06 -1.73
N PHE A 134 4.03 4.27 -1.48
CA PHE A 134 2.83 4.80 -2.11
C PHE A 134 2.94 6.31 -2.31
N ASP A 135 2.27 6.82 -3.34
CA ASP A 135 2.19 8.26 -3.63
C ASP A 135 1.39 8.96 -2.52
N PRO A 136 1.99 9.91 -1.78
CA PRO A 136 1.31 10.63 -0.71
C PRO A 136 0.13 11.48 -1.20
N LEU A 137 0.09 11.82 -2.48
CA LEU A 137 -0.98 12.63 -3.06
C LEU A 137 -2.21 11.79 -3.43
N ILE A 138 -2.07 10.45 -3.53
CA ILE A 138 -3.20 9.54 -3.74
C ILE A 138 -3.82 9.16 -2.39
N THR A 139 -4.71 10.02 -1.88
CA THR A 139 -5.28 9.92 -0.53
C THR A 139 -6.09 8.64 -0.28
N LYS A 140 -6.65 8.03 -1.32
CA LYS A 140 -7.31 6.71 -1.25
C LYS A 140 -6.33 5.61 -0.79
N ASN A 141 -5.08 5.66 -1.25
CA ASN A 141 -4.05 4.72 -0.83
C ASN A 141 -3.67 4.95 0.64
N ALA A 142 -3.53 6.21 1.05
CA ALA A 142 -3.27 6.57 2.44
C ALA A 142 -4.40 6.07 3.37
N TYR A 143 -5.66 6.29 2.99
CA TYR A 143 -6.80 5.78 3.75
C TYR A 143 -6.76 4.26 3.88
N PHE A 144 -6.52 3.55 2.79
CA PHE A 144 -6.41 2.10 2.80
C PHE A 144 -5.28 1.62 3.73
N ASN A 145 -4.09 2.21 3.60
CA ASN A 145 -2.92 1.84 4.36
C ASN A 145 -3.10 2.07 5.87
N PHE A 146 -3.55 3.25 6.25
CA PHE A 146 -3.64 3.61 7.68
C PHE A 146 -4.93 3.15 8.32
N MET A 147 -6.07 3.32 7.64
CA MET A 147 -7.38 3.11 8.26
C MET A 147 -7.91 1.68 8.06
N ARG A 148 -7.49 0.97 6.99
CA ARG A 148 -7.96 -0.39 6.69
C ARG A 148 -6.96 -1.48 7.04
N LEU A 149 -5.66 -1.16 7.04
CA LEU A 149 -4.58 -2.10 7.36
C LEU A 149 -3.88 -1.77 8.68
N GLY A 150 -3.90 -0.52 9.14
CA GLY A 150 -3.23 -0.08 10.36
C GLY A 150 -1.73 0.14 10.18
N ALA A 151 -1.23 0.25 8.96
CA ALA A 151 0.14 0.64 8.68
C ALA A 151 0.43 2.06 9.22
N ILE A 152 1.70 2.41 9.27
CA ILE A 152 2.20 3.76 9.57
C ILE A 152 3.19 4.17 8.48
N ALA A 153 3.55 5.45 8.40
CA ALA A 153 4.65 5.88 7.54
C ALA A 153 5.59 6.82 8.30
N ARG A 154 6.90 6.55 8.22
CA ARG A 154 7.96 7.29 8.90
C ARG A 154 9.08 7.77 7.97
N HIS A 155 9.01 7.40 6.69
CA HIS A 155 9.97 7.81 5.67
C HIS A 155 9.24 8.44 4.50
N TYR A 156 9.82 9.51 4.01
CA TYR A 156 9.45 10.17 2.76
C TYR A 156 10.64 10.09 1.81
N VAL A 157 10.43 9.54 0.63
CA VAL A 157 11.47 9.36 -0.40
C VAL A 157 11.13 10.28 -1.57
N PRO A 158 11.85 11.39 -1.74
CA PRO A 158 11.68 12.25 -2.89
C PRO A 158 12.07 11.52 -4.17
N ASN A 159 11.28 11.66 -5.22
CA ASN A 159 11.54 11.14 -6.56
C ASN A 159 12.07 9.69 -6.57
N ALA A 160 11.43 8.81 -5.81
CA ALA A 160 11.91 7.45 -5.50
C ALA A 160 12.19 6.58 -6.74
N TYR A 161 11.47 6.79 -7.82
CA TYR A 161 11.56 5.99 -9.06
C TYR A 161 11.95 6.82 -10.30
N GLY A 162 12.35 8.09 -10.09
CA GLY A 162 12.67 8.96 -11.21
C GLY A 162 11.43 9.32 -12.06
N ILE A 163 11.65 9.55 -13.34
CA ILE A 163 10.58 9.82 -14.30
C ILE A 163 10.05 8.49 -14.78
N THR A 164 8.73 8.29 -14.71
CA THR A 164 8.04 7.10 -15.20
C THR A 164 7.12 7.44 -16.37
N THR A 165 6.81 6.45 -17.18
CA THR A 165 5.90 6.61 -18.33
C THR A 165 4.43 6.49 -17.94
N SER A 166 4.12 6.15 -16.69
CA SER A 166 2.75 5.98 -16.23
C SER A 166 1.98 7.31 -16.20
N PRO A 167 0.81 7.39 -16.84
CA PRO A 167 -0.04 8.57 -16.79
C PRO A 167 -0.48 8.97 -15.36
N LEU A 168 -0.40 8.05 -14.41
CA LEU A 168 -0.76 8.30 -13.01
C LEU A 168 0.17 9.30 -12.32
N HIS A 169 1.39 9.47 -12.82
CA HIS A 169 2.38 10.40 -12.24
C HIS A 169 2.41 11.74 -12.99
N ALA A 170 1.86 11.79 -14.21
CA ALA A 170 2.00 12.93 -15.13
C ALA A 170 3.49 13.31 -15.27
N THR A 171 3.85 14.58 -15.08
CA THR A 171 5.24 15.08 -15.13
C THR A 171 5.84 15.31 -13.73
N LEU A 172 5.12 14.97 -12.67
CA LEU A 172 5.56 15.21 -11.30
C LEU A 172 6.62 14.19 -10.83
N PRO A 173 7.54 14.59 -9.94
CA PRO A 173 8.44 13.66 -9.28
C PRO A 173 7.68 12.51 -8.60
N THR A 174 8.25 11.32 -8.64
CA THR A 174 7.64 10.11 -8.04
C THR A 174 7.90 10.03 -6.54
N ASP A 175 7.45 11.02 -5.80
CA ASP A 175 7.58 11.04 -4.34
C ASP A 175 6.81 9.89 -3.70
N ARG A 176 7.37 9.33 -2.63
CA ARG A 176 6.77 8.19 -1.92
C ARG A 176 6.82 8.34 -0.42
N LEU A 177 5.73 7.95 0.24
CA LEU A 177 5.76 7.55 1.65
C LEU A 177 5.98 6.04 1.73
N VAL A 178 6.82 5.61 2.68
CA VAL A 178 7.02 4.19 2.97
C VAL A 178 6.03 3.76 4.03
N ALA A 179 5.08 2.92 3.65
CA ALA A 179 4.16 2.28 4.59
C ALA A 179 4.86 1.11 5.28
N GLU A 180 4.81 1.07 6.60
CA GLU A 180 5.32 0.01 7.44
C GLU A 180 4.15 -0.71 8.10
N TRP A 181 3.99 -2.00 7.83
CA TRP A 181 2.91 -2.81 8.37
C TRP A 181 3.46 -3.82 9.37
N HIS A 182 3.59 -3.39 10.62
CA HIS A 182 4.07 -4.19 11.74
C HIS A 182 2.96 -5.08 12.28
N PHE A 183 2.93 -6.36 11.87
CA PHE A 183 1.81 -7.28 12.09
C PHE A 183 1.39 -7.49 13.55
N ASN A 184 2.35 -7.44 14.45
CA ASN A 184 2.16 -7.69 15.89
C ASN A 184 1.90 -6.40 16.69
N SER A 185 1.84 -5.25 16.03
CA SER A 185 1.54 -3.99 16.71
C SER A 185 0.08 -3.96 17.17
N GLN A 186 -0.17 -3.40 18.36
CA GLN A 186 -1.52 -3.22 18.90
C GLN A 186 -2.42 -2.43 17.94
N ARG A 187 -1.83 -1.51 17.18
CA ARG A 187 -2.51 -0.74 16.16
C ARG A 187 -3.07 -1.64 15.05
N VAL A 188 -2.22 -2.46 14.43
CA VAL A 188 -2.62 -3.38 13.36
C VAL A 188 -3.67 -4.37 13.87
N LEU A 189 -3.45 -4.98 15.03
CA LEU A 189 -4.41 -5.92 15.63
C LEU A 189 -5.77 -5.28 15.87
N ARG A 190 -5.82 -4.03 16.36
CA ARG A 190 -7.06 -3.28 16.57
C ARG A 190 -7.77 -2.97 15.25
N VAL A 191 -7.07 -2.46 14.25
CA VAL A 191 -7.67 -2.13 12.95
C VAL A 191 -8.21 -3.38 12.26
N LEU A 192 -7.47 -4.49 12.30
CA LEU A 192 -7.90 -5.74 11.66
C LEU A 192 -9.04 -6.44 12.39
N SER A 193 -9.19 -6.24 13.71
CA SER A 193 -10.31 -6.80 14.48
C SER A 193 -11.68 -6.19 14.14
N GLY A 194 -11.71 -5.11 13.36
CA GLY A 194 -12.94 -4.41 12.99
C GLY A 194 -13.60 -3.65 14.15
N LYS A 195 -12.94 -3.55 15.29
CA LYS A 195 -13.41 -2.73 16.42
C LYS A 195 -13.23 -1.26 16.07
N HIS A 196 -14.25 -0.66 15.47
CA HIS A 196 -14.28 0.75 15.14
C HIS A 196 -14.48 1.58 16.41
N SER A 197 -13.40 2.06 16.99
CA SER A 197 -13.44 3.20 17.90
C SER A 197 -13.01 4.45 17.14
N THR A 198 -13.64 5.57 17.40
CA THR A 198 -13.16 6.87 16.87
C THR A 198 -11.68 7.02 17.22
N PRO A 199 -10.79 7.24 16.25
CA PRO A 199 -9.37 7.38 16.55
C PRO A 199 -9.17 8.54 17.53
N LYS A 200 -8.54 8.27 18.66
CA LYS A 200 -8.04 9.32 19.56
C LYS A 200 -6.62 9.62 19.14
N PHE A 201 -6.38 10.84 18.73
CA PHE A 201 -5.06 11.30 18.34
C PHE A 201 -4.33 11.92 19.52
N ASP A 202 -2.99 11.90 19.48
CA ASP A 202 -2.15 12.59 20.45
C ASP A 202 -2.46 14.11 20.42
N LYS A 203 -2.40 14.77 21.58
CA LYS A 203 -2.61 16.22 21.68
C LYS A 203 -1.59 17.04 20.87
N LYS A 204 -0.43 16.47 20.58
CA LYS A 204 0.63 17.04 19.74
C LYS A 204 0.54 16.62 18.28
N ALA A 205 -0.56 15.96 17.85
CA ALA A 205 -0.73 15.58 16.46
C ALA A 205 -0.74 16.81 15.55
N VAL A 206 -0.06 16.67 14.41
CA VAL A 206 0.04 17.71 13.38
C VAL A 206 -0.66 17.23 12.12
N ARG A 207 -1.22 18.14 11.34
CA ARG A 207 -1.90 17.84 10.09
C ARG A 207 -1.10 18.34 8.90
N ILE A 208 -1.13 17.53 7.81
CA ILE A 208 -0.67 17.95 6.48
C ILE A 208 -1.85 17.76 5.54
N SER A 209 -2.32 18.87 4.95
CA SER A 209 -3.51 18.88 4.10
C SER A 209 -3.15 18.61 2.64
N ILE A 210 -3.89 17.70 2.02
CA ILE A 210 -3.83 17.44 0.58
C ILE A 210 -5.10 18.03 -0.03
N PRO A 211 -4.99 19.01 -0.95
CA PRO A 211 -6.15 19.63 -1.60
C PRO A 211 -6.97 18.63 -2.41
N ALA A 212 -8.29 18.82 -2.44
CA ALA A 212 -9.21 17.92 -3.15
C ALA A 212 -9.07 18.00 -4.67
N ASP A 213 -8.67 19.16 -5.20
CA ASP A 213 -8.56 19.47 -6.62
C ASP A 213 -7.18 19.15 -7.23
N LEU A 214 -6.27 18.57 -6.44
CA LEU A 214 -4.88 18.35 -6.86
C LEU A 214 -4.77 17.46 -8.12
N ASP A 215 -5.63 16.44 -8.25
CA ASP A 215 -5.64 15.58 -9.45
C ASP A 215 -6.03 16.38 -10.70
N GLY A 216 -6.97 17.31 -10.58
CA GLY A 216 -7.33 18.24 -11.65
C GLY A 216 -6.20 19.21 -11.99
N LEU A 217 -5.48 19.71 -10.98
CA LEU A 217 -4.34 20.61 -11.15
C LEU A 217 -3.16 19.96 -11.88
N ARG A 218 -2.94 18.66 -11.71
CA ARG A 218 -1.90 17.93 -12.45
C ARG A 218 -2.02 18.07 -13.96
N THR A 219 -3.25 18.19 -14.46
CA THR A 219 -3.53 18.35 -15.89
C THR A 219 -3.69 19.82 -16.28
N SER A 220 -4.42 20.61 -15.49
CA SER A 220 -4.78 22.00 -15.85
C SER A 220 -3.69 23.02 -15.52
N ASN A 221 -2.87 22.76 -14.48
CA ASN A 221 -1.79 23.64 -14.04
C ASN A 221 -0.67 22.84 -13.37
N PRO A 222 0.19 22.16 -14.17
CA PRO A 222 1.27 21.30 -13.66
C PRO A 222 2.27 22.02 -12.76
N GLU A 223 2.57 23.30 -13.04
CA GLU A 223 3.49 24.10 -12.22
C GLU A 223 2.95 24.29 -10.80
N LYS A 224 1.68 24.64 -10.68
CA LYS A 224 1.03 24.77 -9.36
C LYS A 224 0.94 23.44 -8.65
N ALA A 225 0.68 22.34 -9.37
CA ALA A 225 0.68 21.00 -8.79
C ALA A 225 2.07 20.62 -8.25
N ALA A 226 3.15 20.94 -8.99
CA ALA A 226 4.53 20.74 -8.56
C ALA A 226 4.89 21.56 -7.31
N GLN A 227 4.46 22.82 -7.26
CA GLN A 227 4.66 23.66 -6.08
C GLN A 227 3.97 23.08 -4.84
N ILE A 228 2.70 22.68 -4.97
CA ILE A 228 1.95 22.04 -3.87
C ILE A 228 2.66 20.75 -3.42
N GLN A 229 3.12 19.92 -4.36
CA GLN A 229 3.87 18.71 -4.02
C GLN A 229 5.14 19.03 -3.24
N ALA A 230 5.91 20.03 -3.64
CA ALA A 230 7.14 20.45 -2.95
C ALA A 230 6.85 20.95 -1.53
N GLU A 231 5.76 21.71 -1.33
CA GLU A 231 5.34 22.15 0.00
C GLU A 231 4.94 20.98 0.90
N ILE A 232 4.21 19.99 0.37
CA ILE A 232 3.83 18.78 1.07
C ILE A 232 5.07 17.95 1.43
N GLN A 233 6.01 17.78 0.49
CA GLN A 233 7.30 17.13 0.71
C GLN A 233 8.06 17.78 1.87
N ALA A 234 8.19 19.09 1.87
CA ALA A 234 8.90 19.84 2.92
C ALA A 234 8.25 19.63 4.30
N GLN A 235 6.91 19.62 4.37
CA GLN A 235 6.19 19.37 5.61
C GLN A 235 6.42 17.95 6.15
N PHE A 236 6.28 16.92 5.29
CA PHE A 236 6.55 15.53 5.67
C PHE A 236 7.98 15.36 6.14
N THR A 237 8.96 15.79 5.34
CA THR A 237 10.40 15.66 5.66
C THR A 237 10.71 16.29 7.01
N ARG A 238 10.22 17.51 7.28
CA ARG A 238 10.42 18.22 8.54
C ARG A 238 9.84 17.48 9.75
N LEU A 239 8.62 16.93 9.63
CA LEU A 239 7.94 16.27 10.75
C LEU A 239 8.50 14.87 11.00
N LEU A 240 8.78 14.10 9.95
CA LEU A 240 9.38 12.77 10.07
C LEU A 240 10.78 12.85 10.67
N ALA A 241 11.58 13.86 10.30
CA ALA A 241 12.88 14.13 10.93
C ALA A 241 12.78 14.45 12.43
N LYS A 242 11.63 14.99 12.89
CA LYS A 242 11.32 15.23 14.31
C LYS A 242 10.70 14.01 15.01
N ASN A 243 10.85 12.83 14.43
CA ASN A 243 10.33 11.56 14.94
C ASN A 243 8.79 11.55 15.08
N TYR A 244 8.08 12.14 14.11
CA TYR A 244 6.65 11.90 13.91
C TYR A 244 6.44 10.71 12.98
N ALA A 245 5.25 10.13 13.04
CA ALA A 245 4.79 9.13 12.08
C ALA A 245 3.41 9.53 11.53
N ALA A 246 3.19 9.36 10.23
CA ALA A 246 1.85 9.44 9.66
C ALA A 246 1.09 8.18 10.04
N THR A 247 -0.04 8.37 10.73
CA THR A 247 -0.81 7.26 11.33
C THR A 247 -2.25 7.20 10.83
N ALA A 248 -2.80 8.30 10.36
CA ALA A 248 -4.19 8.35 9.90
C ALA A 248 -4.37 9.37 8.78
N VAL A 249 -5.54 9.33 8.18
CA VAL A 249 -6.08 10.42 7.36
C VAL A 249 -7.50 10.74 7.80
N ALA A 250 -7.89 12.01 7.61
CA ALA A 250 -9.24 12.49 7.87
C ALA A 250 -9.73 13.31 6.67
N THR A 251 -10.95 13.05 6.21
CA THR A 251 -11.59 13.86 5.17
C THR A 251 -12.04 15.19 5.75
N THR A 252 -11.81 16.27 5.03
CA THR A 252 -12.23 17.64 5.35
C THR A 252 -13.06 18.22 4.21
N GLN A 253 -13.57 19.42 4.37
CA GLN A 253 -14.29 20.11 3.29
C GLN A 253 -13.37 20.50 2.10
N SER A 254 -12.08 20.73 2.38
CA SER A 254 -11.10 21.18 1.39
C SER A 254 -10.22 20.08 0.82
N GLY A 255 -10.37 18.83 1.32
CA GLY A 255 -9.54 17.71 0.88
C GLY A 255 -9.36 16.63 1.93
N VAL A 256 -8.14 16.16 2.09
CA VAL A 256 -7.78 15.12 3.06
C VAL A 256 -6.57 15.53 3.88
N ASP A 257 -6.68 15.47 5.20
CA ASP A 257 -5.57 15.70 6.11
C ASP A 257 -4.89 14.39 6.48
N TYR A 258 -3.57 14.31 6.33
CA TYR A 258 -2.75 13.35 7.03
C TYR A 258 -2.61 13.76 8.49
N ILE A 259 -2.72 12.79 9.40
CA ILE A 259 -2.49 12.98 10.82
C ILE A 259 -1.14 12.37 11.18
N LEU A 260 -0.22 13.21 11.64
CA LEU A 260 1.10 12.80 12.11
C LEU A 260 1.16 12.93 13.62
N GLU A 261 1.63 11.90 14.30
CA GLU A 261 1.74 11.84 15.75
C GLU A 261 3.19 11.64 16.18
N PRO A 262 3.62 12.18 17.35
CA PRO A 262 4.93 11.86 17.91
C PRO A 262 5.12 10.36 18.04
N TRP A 263 6.18 9.82 17.45
CA TRP A 263 6.44 8.39 17.47
C TRP A 263 7.27 8.00 18.68
N LYS A 264 6.75 7.08 19.50
CA LYS A 264 7.41 6.64 20.74
C LYS A 264 8.31 5.41 20.55
N GLY A 265 8.33 4.82 19.37
CA GLY A 265 9.19 3.69 19.02
C GLY A 265 10.59 4.10 18.61
N THR A 266 11.41 3.12 18.27
CA THR A 266 12.74 3.38 17.68
C THR A 266 12.62 4.29 16.48
N ARG A 267 13.62 5.16 16.30
CA ARG A 267 13.71 6.02 15.11
C ARG A 267 13.62 5.16 13.85
N ALA A 268 13.04 5.71 12.81
CA ALA A 268 13.00 5.05 11.53
C ALA A 268 14.43 4.70 11.06
N ASP A 269 14.59 3.51 10.52
CA ASP A 269 15.86 3.09 9.94
C ASP A 269 16.12 3.88 8.66
N SER A 270 17.36 4.36 8.51
CA SER A 270 17.78 5.20 7.39
C SER A 270 17.99 4.44 6.06
N SER A 271 17.61 3.18 5.98
CA SER A 271 17.80 2.37 4.74
C SER A 271 17.11 2.95 3.49
N TRP A 272 16.11 3.81 3.69
CA TRP A 272 15.45 4.57 2.63
C TRP A 272 16.03 5.97 2.41
N ASP A 273 16.91 6.43 3.30
CA ASP A 273 17.52 7.77 3.22
C ASP A 273 18.80 7.78 2.36
N THR A 274 19.22 6.63 1.86
CA THR A 274 20.50 6.46 1.14
C THR A 274 20.41 6.69 -0.36
N HIS A 275 19.89 7.83 -0.78
CA HIS A 275 20.33 8.44 -2.04
C HIS A 275 21.21 9.66 -1.71
N LYS A 276 22.30 9.43 -0.97
CA LYS A 276 23.49 10.27 -1.02
C LYS A 276 24.40 9.66 -2.07
N THR A 277 24.14 9.95 -3.32
CA THR A 277 25.15 9.95 -4.37
C THR A 277 25.65 11.36 -4.54
#